data_2a5691dcd25bbd47fc722d2a0228d37e
#
_entry.id   2a5691dcd25bbd47fc722d2a0228d37e
#
_cell.length_a   1.000
_cell.length_b   1.000
_cell.length_c   1.000
_cell.angle_alpha   90.00
_cell.angle_beta   90.00
_cell.angle_gamma   90.00
#
_symmetry.space_group_name_H-M   'P 1'
#
loop_
_entity.id
_entity.type
_entity.pdbx_description
1 polymer ?
#
loop_
_entity_poly.entity_id
_entity_poly.type
_entity_poly.pdbx_seq_one_letter_code
_entity_poly.pdbx_strand_id
1 'polypeptide(L)'
;MTDILILTHVDYCAPGHLATVLEQHGLDFTVLRTDLNQLDGYDLDRPRAVAVMGGPMSVNDDLPWIRAEIDALRHFIRRDIPLIGHCLGGQLIAKALGAAVHRMPYTEVGWQPLVRRDAGSPWLAHLPREFPVYQWHSDTFDLPPGADWLL
;
A
#
# COMPACT_ATOMS: atom_id res chain seq x y z
N MET A 1 -5.05 21.36 -8.93
CA MET A 1 -4.10 20.77 -7.97
C MET A 1 -4.46 19.32 -7.81
N THR A 2 -3.53 18.42 -8.05
CA THR A 2 -3.74 16.97 -7.90
C THR A 2 -3.25 16.62 -6.50
N ASP A 3 -4.17 16.47 -5.54
CA ASP A 3 -3.78 16.13 -4.17
C ASP A 3 -3.62 14.61 -4.05
N ILE A 4 -2.38 14.15 -4.06
CA ILE A 4 -2.04 12.76 -3.75
C ILE A 4 -1.63 12.70 -2.29
N LEU A 5 -2.23 11.80 -1.54
CA LEU A 5 -1.85 11.54 -0.15
C LEU A 5 -0.90 10.35 -0.09
N ILE A 6 0.21 10.49 0.62
CA ILE A 6 1.14 9.40 0.88
C ILE A 6 1.19 9.17 2.39
N LEU A 7 0.80 7.97 2.81
CA LEU A 7 0.85 7.54 4.21
C LEU A 7 2.15 6.77 4.48
N THR A 8 2.89 7.18 5.49
CA THR A 8 4.14 6.56 5.93
C THR A 8 4.08 6.24 7.42
N HIS A 9 4.92 5.30 7.88
CA HIS A 9 4.80 4.71 9.22
C HIS A 9 6.08 4.80 10.06
N VAL A 10 7.21 5.10 9.41
CA VAL A 10 8.54 5.27 10.03
C VAL A 10 9.41 6.17 9.16
N ASP A 11 10.42 6.80 9.74
CA ASP A 11 11.28 7.76 9.02
C ASP A 11 12.01 7.15 7.82
N TYR A 12 12.47 5.91 7.95
CA TYR A 12 13.28 5.24 6.93
C TYR A 12 12.47 4.52 5.85
N CYS A 13 11.14 4.48 5.94
CA CYS A 13 10.24 3.99 4.88
C CYS A 13 9.55 5.16 4.17
N ALA A 14 10.36 6.08 3.64
CA ALA A 14 9.90 7.23 2.87
C ALA A 14 9.32 6.82 1.49
N PRO A 15 8.61 7.70 0.80
CA PRO A 15 8.04 7.44 -0.52
C PRO A 15 9.05 7.04 -1.61
N GLY A 16 10.33 7.38 -1.44
CA GLY A 16 11.42 6.96 -2.34
C GLY A 16 11.14 7.30 -3.80
N HIS A 17 11.30 6.31 -4.67
CA HIS A 17 11.15 6.50 -6.11
C HIS A 17 9.71 6.93 -6.51
N LEU A 18 8.69 6.59 -5.75
CA LEU A 18 7.33 7.08 -6.00
C LEU A 18 7.28 8.62 -5.99
N ALA A 19 7.87 9.26 -4.98
CA ALA A 19 7.93 10.72 -4.91
C ALA A 19 8.64 11.31 -6.14
N THR A 20 9.78 10.73 -6.54
CA THR A 20 10.52 11.16 -7.73
C THR A 20 9.65 11.09 -9.00
N VAL A 21 8.89 10.01 -9.18
CA VAL A 21 8.00 9.86 -10.33
C VAL A 21 6.86 10.88 -10.30
N LEU A 22 6.25 11.09 -9.13
CA LEU A 22 5.19 12.11 -8.99
C LEU A 22 5.71 13.52 -9.35
N GLU A 23 6.88 13.89 -8.84
CA GLU A 23 7.54 15.17 -9.15
C GLU A 23 7.83 15.31 -10.64
N GLN A 24 8.37 14.27 -11.29
CA GLN A 24 8.63 14.27 -12.74
C GLN A 24 7.37 14.46 -13.58
N HIS A 25 6.22 14.02 -13.07
CA HIS A 25 4.92 14.21 -13.71
C HIS A 25 4.20 15.49 -13.28
N GLY A 26 4.83 16.35 -12.46
CA GLY A 26 4.23 17.58 -11.96
C GLY A 26 3.01 17.35 -11.07
N LEU A 27 2.98 16.23 -10.35
CA LEU A 27 1.90 15.87 -9.46
C LEU A 27 2.25 16.26 -8.02
N ASP A 28 1.43 17.14 -7.43
CA ASP A 28 1.57 17.53 -6.03
C ASP A 28 1.14 16.39 -5.11
N PHE A 29 1.87 16.22 -4.00
CA PHE A 29 1.53 15.24 -2.98
C PHE A 29 1.79 15.78 -1.57
N THR A 30 1.09 15.19 -0.61
CA THR A 30 1.27 15.43 0.83
C THR A 30 1.69 14.13 1.48
N VAL A 31 2.73 14.15 2.31
CA VAL A 31 3.16 12.97 3.10
C VAL A 31 2.70 13.15 4.54
N LEU A 32 2.03 12.15 5.08
CA LEU A 32 1.62 12.10 6.49
C LEU A 32 2.23 10.87 7.18
N ARG A 33 2.73 11.07 8.40
CA ARG A 33 3.21 10.04 9.32
C ARG A 33 2.06 9.59 10.21
N THR A 34 1.48 8.44 9.89
CA THR A 34 0.32 7.93 10.63
C THR A 34 0.69 7.45 12.03
N ASP A 35 1.90 6.93 12.22
CA ASP A 35 2.45 6.58 13.54
C ASP A 35 2.64 7.78 14.48
N LEU A 36 2.69 9.01 13.92
CA LEU A 36 2.70 10.27 14.67
C LEU A 36 1.31 10.92 14.74
N ASN A 37 0.24 10.17 14.42
CA ASN A 37 -1.15 10.63 14.39
C ASN A 37 -1.40 11.83 13.46
N GLN A 38 -0.58 12.03 12.42
CA GLN A 38 -0.76 13.16 11.48
C GLN A 38 -2.00 13.01 10.59
N LEU A 39 -2.65 11.85 10.61
CA LEU A 39 -3.92 11.62 9.93
C LEU A 39 -5.09 12.25 10.71
N ASP A 40 -4.90 12.52 12.01
CA ASP A 40 -5.93 13.12 12.85
C ASP A 40 -6.26 14.54 12.36
N GLY A 41 -7.54 14.78 12.10
CA GLY A 41 -8.01 16.06 11.59
C GLY A 41 -7.70 16.34 10.11
N TYR A 42 -7.08 15.40 9.39
CA TYR A 42 -6.91 15.53 7.95
C TYR A 42 -8.25 15.33 7.24
N ASP A 43 -8.51 16.17 6.24
CA ASP A 43 -9.71 16.07 5.41
C ASP A 43 -9.59 14.87 4.45
N LEU A 44 -10.24 13.75 4.81
CA LEU A 44 -10.22 12.52 4.02
C LEU A 44 -10.96 12.63 2.67
N ASP A 45 -11.71 13.69 2.43
CA ASP A 45 -12.40 13.93 1.15
C ASP A 45 -11.51 14.67 0.14
N ARG A 46 -10.37 15.17 0.58
CA ARG A 46 -9.45 15.95 -0.22
C ARG A 46 -8.61 15.12 -1.22
N PRO A 47 -8.04 13.95 -0.86
CA PRO A 47 -7.16 13.21 -1.76
C PRO A 47 -7.90 12.67 -2.99
N ARG A 48 -7.22 12.75 -4.15
CA ARG A 48 -7.68 12.14 -5.41
C ARG A 48 -7.02 10.79 -5.68
N ALA A 49 -5.96 10.48 -4.97
CA ALA A 49 -5.30 9.17 -4.93
C ALA A 49 -4.53 9.03 -3.63
N VAL A 50 -4.34 7.81 -3.16
CA VAL A 50 -3.61 7.53 -1.91
C VAL A 50 -2.57 6.45 -2.14
N ALA A 51 -1.36 6.68 -1.66
CA ALA A 51 -0.30 5.68 -1.59
C ALA A 51 -0.02 5.34 -0.11
N VAL A 52 0.04 4.06 0.20
CA VAL A 52 0.33 3.56 1.55
C VAL A 52 1.66 2.82 1.52
N MET A 53 2.63 3.34 2.23
CA MET A 53 3.99 2.85 2.19
C MET A 53 4.19 1.63 3.11
N GLY A 54 5.37 1.04 3.05
CA GLY A 54 5.77 -0.06 3.90
C GLY A 54 6.10 0.36 5.34
N GLY A 55 6.37 -0.64 6.16
CA GLY A 55 6.80 -0.46 7.55
C GLY A 55 7.16 -1.79 8.21
N PRO A 56 7.88 -1.77 9.34
CA PRO A 56 8.32 -2.99 10.03
C PRO A 56 7.24 -3.62 10.91
N MET A 57 6.09 -2.95 11.07
CA MET A 57 5.00 -3.42 11.93
C MET A 57 4.14 -4.46 11.25
N SER A 58 3.40 -5.25 12.03
CA SER A 58 2.29 -6.06 11.55
C SER A 58 0.99 -5.25 11.62
N VAL A 59 0.10 -5.43 10.65
CA VAL A 59 -1.27 -4.87 10.75
C VAL A 59 -2.07 -5.46 11.91
N ASN A 60 -1.55 -6.51 12.53
CA ASN A 60 -2.16 -7.18 13.69
C ASN A 60 -1.59 -6.67 15.02
N ASP A 61 -0.62 -5.76 14.99
CA ASP A 61 -0.11 -5.12 16.20
C ASP A 61 -1.19 -4.22 16.83
N ASP A 62 -1.21 -4.16 18.17
CA ASP A 62 -2.15 -3.30 18.90
C ASP A 62 -1.63 -1.85 18.98
N LEU A 63 -1.56 -1.21 17.81
CA LEU A 63 -1.14 0.17 17.66
C LEU A 63 -2.36 1.04 17.29
N PRO A 64 -2.68 2.09 18.06
CA PRO A 64 -3.89 2.89 17.85
C PRO A 64 -4.00 3.47 16.44
N TRP A 65 -2.88 3.94 15.86
CA TRP A 65 -2.85 4.52 14.52
C TRP A 65 -3.20 3.51 13.41
N ILE A 66 -2.94 2.21 13.60
CA ILE A 66 -3.32 1.17 12.61
C ILE A 66 -4.82 1.12 12.42
N ARG A 67 -5.59 1.21 13.51
CA ARG A 67 -7.07 1.22 13.44
C ARG A 67 -7.58 2.46 12.73
N ALA A 68 -7.04 3.63 13.08
CA ALA A 68 -7.40 4.90 12.45
C ALA A 68 -7.10 4.88 10.93
N GLU A 69 -5.94 4.34 10.54
CA GLU A 69 -5.57 4.24 9.14
C GLU A 69 -6.45 3.25 8.37
N ILE A 70 -6.78 2.08 8.94
CA ILE A 70 -7.72 1.13 8.34
C ILE A 70 -9.09 1.78 8.12
N ASP A 71 -9.58 2.58 9.06
CA ASP A 71 -10.86 3.28 8.91
C ASP A 71 -10.81 4.36 7.84
N ALA A 72 -9.69 5.09 7.72
CA ALA A 72 -9.44 6.02 6.63
C ALA A 72 -9.37 5.29 5.26
N LEU A 73 -8.68 4.16 5.18
CA LEU A 73 -8.62 3.33 3.97
C LEU A 73 -10.01 2.85 3.54
N ARG A 74 -10.84 2.42 4.48
CA ARG A 74 -12.25 2.08 4.22
C ARG A 74 -13.05 3.28 3.68
N HIS A 75 -12.78 4.49 4.19
CA HIS A 75 -13.40 5.70 3.67
C HIS A 75 -13.00 5.93 2.21
N PHE A 76 -11.70 5.86 1.88
CA PHE A 76 -11.22 6.02 0.52
C PHE A 76 -11.78 4.97 -0.44
N ILE A 77 -11.84 3.69 0.00
CA ILE A 77 -12.42 2.59 -0.79
C ILE A 77 -13.90 2.86 -1.11
N ARG A 78 -14.70 3.26 -0.11
CA ARG A 78 -16.12 3.58 -0.34
C ARG A 78 -16.35 4.74 -1.30
N ARG A 79 -15.38 5.62 -1.45
CA ARG A 79 -15.42 6.77 -2.36
C ARG A 79 -14.75 6.50 -3.71
N ASP A 80 -14.36 5.27 -3.94
CA ASP A 80 -13.67 4.84 -5.17
C ASP A 80 -12.40 5.67 -5.47
N ILE A 81 -11.69 6.09 -4.41
CA ILE A 81 -10.41 6.78 -4.53
C ILE A 81 -9.32 5.74 -4.84
N PRO A 82 -8.53 5.93 -5.91
CA PRO A 82 -7.45 5.02 -6.26
C PRO A 82 -6.44 4.86 -5.12
N LEU A 83 -6.12 3.60 -4.80
CA LEU A 83 -5.18 3.24 -3.75
C LEU A 83 -4.04 2.39 -4.32
N ILE A 84 -2.82 2.64 -3.82
CA ILE A 84 -1.68 1.74 -4.02
C ILE A 84 -1.04 1.45 -2.67
N GLY A 85 -0.71 0.18 -2.40
CA GLY A 85 -0.07 -0.25 -1.16
C GLY A 85 1.22 -1.01 -1.42
N HIS A 86 2.28 -0.66 -0.68
CA HIS A 86 3.57 -1.34 -0.70
C HIS A 86 3.77 -2.09 0.61
N CYS A 87 4.03 -3.42 0.56
CA CYS A 87 4.31 -4.25 1.73
C CYS A 87 3.23 -4.08 2.81
N LEU A 88 3.54 -3.49 3.98
CA LEU A 88 2.56 -3.17 5.03
C LEU A 88 1.34 -2.43 4.47
N GLY A 89 1.54 -1.49 3.54
CA GLY A 89 0.43 -0.75 2.93
C GLY A 89 -0.53 -1.65 2.15
N GLY A 90 -0.02 -2.64 1.42
CA GLY A 90 -0.85 -3.66 0.76
C GLY A 90 -1.64 -4.51 1.77
N GLN A 91 -1.01 -4.87 2.89
CA GLN A 91 -1.65 -5.62 3.97
C GLN A 91 -2.75 -4.80 4.67
N LEU A 92 -2.53 -3.50 4.90
CA LEU A 92 -3.52 -2.57 5.46
C LEU A 92 -4.74 -2.44 4.54
N ILE A 93 -4.51 -2.29 3.23
CA ILE A 93 -5.59 -2.24 2.22
C ILE A 93 -6.37 -3.57 2.21
N ALA A 94 -5.68 -4.71 2.18
CA ALA A 94 -6.31 -6.02 2.22
C ALA A 94 -7.19 -6.19 3.47
N LYS A 95 -6.69 -5.78 4.64
CA LYS A 95 -7.46 -5.80 5.89
C LYS A 95 -8.64 -4.83 5.88
N ALA A 96 -8.49 -3.64 5.28
CA ALA A 96 -9.60 -2.70 5.09
C ALA A 96 -10.71 -3.29 4.21
N LEU A 97 -10.36 -4.11 3.21
CA LEU A 97 -11.27 -4.87 2.35
C LEU A 97 -11.86 -6.12 3.02
N GLY A 98 -11.47 -6.43 4.25
CA GLY A 98 -11.99 -7.56 5.03
C GLY A 98 -11.21 -8.87 4.90
N ALA A 99 -10.07 -8.87 4.21
CA ALA A 99 -9.22 -10.06 4.12
C ALA A 99 -8.45 -10.30 5.43
N ALA A 100 -8.16 -11.57 5.71
CA ALA A 100 -7.29 -11.92 6.82
C ALA A 100 -5.82 -11.65 6.45
N VAL A 101 -5.08 -11.11 7.41
CA VAL A 101 -3.62 -10.96 7.33
C VAL A 101 -3.00 -11.82 8.40
N HIS A 102 -2.04 -12.65 8.03
CA HIS A 102 -1.45 -13.64 8.93
C HIS A 102 0.05 -13.79 8.68
N ARG A 103 0.73 -14.27 9.71
CA ARG A 103 2.16 -14.52 9.64
C ARG A 103 2.45 -15.75 8.80
N MET A 104 3.42 -15.64 7.92
CA MET A 104 3.94 -16.79 7.17
C MET A 104 4.84 -17.67 8.05
N PRO A 105 4.99 -18.95 7.70
CA PRO A 105 5.86 -19.87 8.43
C PRO A 105 7.35 -19.50 8.30
N TYR A 106 7.70 -18.66 7.36
CA TYR A 106 9.06 -18.14 7.11
C TYR A 106 8.99 -16.68 6.67
N THR A 107 10.10 -15.97 6.83
CA THR A 107 10.24 -14.60 6.33
C THR A 107 10.82 -14.64 4.91
N GLU A 108 10.18 -13.97 3.98
CA GLU A 108 10.72 -13.77 2.64
C GLU A 108 11.62 -12.53 2.63
N VAL A 109 12.92 -12.76 2.34
CA VAL A 109 13.91 -11.69 2.17
C VAL A 109 14.79 -12.03 0.97
N GLY A 110 14.91 -11.06 0.05
CA GLY A 110 15.78 -11.19 -1.11
C GLY A 110 15.04 -11.13 -2.44
N TRP A 111 15.80 -11.34 -3.51
CA TRP A 111 15.28 -11.35 -4.87
C TRP A 111 14.54 -12.65 -5.16
N GLN A 112 13.28 -12.54 -5.52
CA GLN A 112 12.40 -13.67 -5.86
C GLN A 112 11.79 -13.46 -7.24
N PRO A 113 11.64 -14.50 -8.06
CA PRO A 113 10.93 -14.40 -9.32
C PRO A 113 9.44 -14.26 -9.08
N LEU A 114 8.81 -13.31 -9.76
CA LEU A 114 7.36 -13.24 -9.90
C LEU A 114 6.93 -13.62 -11.30
N VAL A 115 5.80 -14.32 -11.39
CA VAL A 115 5.21 -14.75 -12.66
C VAL A 115 3.85 -14.08 -12.83
N ARG A 116 3.67 -13.37 -13.93
CA ARG A 116 2.39 -12.77 -14.28
C ARG A 116 1.33 -13.87 -14.49
N ARG A 117 0.24 -13.77 -13.79
CA ARG A 117 -0.91 -14.67 -13.90
C ARG A 117 -1.92 -14.19 -14.93
N ASP A 118 -2.05 -12.88 -15.13
CA ASP A 118 -2.90 -12.26 -16.11
C ASP A 118 -2.07 -11.53 -17.17
N ALA A 119 -2.18 -11.98 -18.43
CA ALA A 119 -1.51 -11.36 -19.57
C ALA A 119 -2.26 -10.12 -20.10
N GLY A 120 -3.51 -9.91 -19.69
CA GLY A 120 -4.39 -8.84 -20.17
C GLY A 120 -4.41 -7.58 -19.31
N SER A 121 -3.82 -7.61 -18.11
CA SER A 121 -3.87 -6.48 -17.20
C SER A 121 -3.05 -5.29 -17.74
N PRO A 122 -3.66 -4.09 -17.88
CA PRO A 122 -2.94 -2.89 -18.30
C PRO A 122 -1.86 -2.47 -17.30
N TRP A 123 -2.00 -2.82 -16.03
CA TRP A 123 -1.02 -2.53 -14.97
C TRP A 123 0.31 -3.25 -15.17
N LEU A 124 0.29 -4.41 -15.82
CA LEU A 124 1.46 -5.27 -16.02
C LEU A 124 1.89 -5.35 -17.49
N ALA A 125 1.26 -4.57 -18.38
CA ALA A 125 1.48 -4.67 -19.82
C ALA A 125 2.94 -4.47 -20.27
N HIS A 126 3.69 -3.66 -19.50
CA HIS A 126 5.10 -3.33 -19.78
C HIS A 126 6.10 -4.28 -19.13
N LEU A 127 5.65 -5.20 -18.29
CA LEU A 127 6.51 -6.13 -17.59
C LEU A 127 6.63 -7.46 -18.35
N PRO A 128 7.80 -8.11 -18.36
CA PRO A 128 7.94 -9.45 -18.89
C PRO A 128 7.07 -10.43 -18.11
N ARG A 129 6.86 -11.64 -18.67
CA ARG A 129 6.06 -12.67 -18.01
C ARG A 129 6.62 -13.08 -16.65
N GLU A 130 7.93 -13.09 -16.54
CA GLU A 130 8.67 -13.40 -15.32
C GLU A 130 9.71 -12.31 -15.10
N PHE A 131 9.81 -11.80 -13.88
CA PHE A 131 10.77 -10.77 -13.49
C PHE A 131 11.11 -10.88 -12.00
N PRO A 132 12.33 -10.52 -11.60
CA PRO A 132 12.70 -10.53 -10.20
C PRO A 132 12.16 -9.30 -9.47
N VAL A 133 11.70 -9.53 -8.23
CA VAL A 133 11.36 -8.47 -7.28
C VAL A 133 12.05 -8.72 -5.95
N TYR A 134 12.33 -7.65 -5.23
CA TYR A 134 12.88 -7.76 -3.89
C TYR A 134 11.74 -7.89 -2.88
N GLN A 135 11.72 -9.02 -2.18
CA GLN A 135 10.79 -9.29 -1.09
C GLN A 135 11.45 -8.96 0.25
N TRP A 136 10.66 -8.42 1.17
CA TRP A 136 11.06 -8.24 2.56
C TRP A 136 9.81 -8.17 3.43
N HIS A 137 9.24 -9.32 3.76
CA HIS A 137 8.05 -9.42 4.59
C HIS A 137 7.96 -10.76 5.32
N SER A 138 7.21 -10.76 6.42
CA SER A 138 6.91 -11.94 7.24
C SER A 138 5.41 -12.24 7.29
N ASP A 139 4.59 -11.27 6.92
CA ASP A 139 3.14 -11.40 6.90
C ASP A 139 2.64 -11.46 5.46
N THR A 140 1.56 -12.19 5.24
CA THR A 140 0.82 -12.28 3.98
C THR A 140 -0.67 -12.07 4.24
N PHE A 141 -1.45 -11.95 3.18
CA PHE A 141 -2.90 -11.79 3.28
C PHE A 141 -3.63 -12.69 2.29
N ASP A 142 -4.85 -13.07 2.66
CA ASP A 142 -5.74 -13.76 1.76
C ASP A 142 -6.20 -12.80 0.66
N LEU A 143 -6.47 -13.33 -0.55
CA LEU A 143 -6.98 -12.51 -1.64
C LEU A 143 -8.32 -11.89 -1.22
N PRO A 144 -8.44 -10.54 -1.20
CA PRO A 144 -9.71 -9.91 -0.85
C PRO A 144 -10.82 -10.30 -1.83
N PRO A 145 -12.08 -10.41 -1.38
CA PRO A 145 -13.20 -10.69 -2.27
C PRO A 145 -13.29 -9.67 -3.41
N GLY A 146 -13.36 -10.16 -4.64
CA GLY A 146 -13.43 -9.32 -5.84
C GLY A 146 -12.08 -8.78 -6.36
N ALA A 147 -10.97 -9.11 -5.72
CA ALA A 147 -9.65 -8.75 -6.21
C ALA A 147 -9.15 -9.74 -7.27
N ASP A 148 -8.45 -9.21 -8.27
CA ASP A 148 -7.77 -10.00 -9.29
C ASP A 148 -6.33 -10.33 -8.84
N TRP A 149 -5.96 -11.59 -8.93
CA TRP A 149 -4.61 -12.03 -8.64
C TRP A 149 -3.74 -11.94 -9.91
N LEU A 150 -2.92 -10.91 -9.98
CA LEU A 150 -2.16 -10.59 -11.19
C LEU A 150 -0.74 -11.19 -11.21
N LEU A 151 -0.13 -11.44 -10.03
CA LEU A 151 1.26 -11.90 -9.85
C LEU A 151 1.36 -13.09 -8.91
#